data_e996c4ef2ec6990d37d7cf9ed5561b69
#
_entry.id   e996c4ef2ec6990d37d7cf9ed5561b69
#
_cell.length_a   1.000
_cell.length_b   1.000
_cell.length_c   1.000
_cell.angle_alpha   90.00
_cell.angle_beta   90.00
_cell.angle_gamma   90.00
#
_symmetry.space_group_name_H-M   'P 1'
#
loop_
_entity.id
_entity.type
_entity.pdbx_description
1 polymer ?
#
loop_
_entity_poly.entity_id
_entity_poly.type
_entity_poly.pdbx_seq_one_letter_code
_entity_poly.pdbx_strand_id
1 'polypeptide(L)'
;RLLFVVHREEILKQALRTFRSVLGDPNFGELWVGAFRPDDGLERLFVSVATLNSNLDLFRQQGFGFYDYLIIDEAHHAAASSYRVLVDEFRPTVLLGLTATPERMDGQSLLPDFGGRISAEIRLPQALDEGLLTPFQYLCITDDLDLSDDELWAGGKYILSKLTDRLCNRERVGLILRKLQQYLPDETRCHALCFCSDTRHARFMAEQFRSFGLRAAALTSDTPTIERVRLNRQLADGQVNYLCVVDIFNEGVDIPEVDTVLFLR
;
A
#
# COMPACT_ATOMS: atom_id res chain seq x y z
N ARG A 1 -13.97 -18.24 -15.96
CA ARG A 1 -14.43 -16.91 -15.48
C ARG A 1 -13.64 -16.56 -14.24
N LEU A 2 -13.25 -15.27 -14.10
CA LEU A 2 -12.33 -14.78 -13.08
C LEU A 2 -12.97 -13.62 -12.31
N LEU A 3 -12.90 -13.70 -10.97
CA LEU A 3 -13.16 -12.56 -10.07
C LEU A 3 -11.88 -12.27 -9.30
N PHE A 4 -11.33 -11.07 -9.48
CA PHE A 4 -10.20 -10.54 -8.72
C PHE A 4 -10.68 -9.46 -7.78
N VAL A 5 -10.38 -9.60 -6.49
CA VAL A 5 -10.93 -8.73 -5.43
C VAL A 5 -9.81 -8.21 -4.55
N VAL A 6 -9.80 -6.91 -4.32
CA VAL A 6 -8.92 -6.25 -3.33
C VAL A 6 -9.60 -4.97 -2.82
N HIS A 7 -9.10 -4.38 -1.75
CA HIS A 7 -9.73 -3.22 -1.15
C HIS A 7 -9.36 -1.89 -1.82
N ARG A 8 -8.20 -1.79 -2.52
CA ARG A 8 -7.68 -0.55 -3.13
C ARG A 8 -7.78 -0.56 -4.65
N GLU A 9 -8.21 0.57 -5.19
CA GLU A 9 -8.35 0.78 -6.65
C GLU A 9 -7.00 0.73 -7.37
N GLU A 10 -5.96 1.27 -6.76
CA GLU A 10 -4.61 1.30 -7.33
C GLU A 10 -4.09 -0.12 -7.57
N ILE A 11 -4.28 -1.02 -6.60
CA ILE A 11 -3.89 -2.44 -6.70
C ILE A 11 -4.70 -3.13 -7.80
N LEU A 12 -6.00 -2.87 -7.89
CA LEU A 12 -6.84 -3.42 -8.96
C LEU A 12 -6.35 -3.01 -10.34
N LYS A 13 -6.03 -1.74 -10.53
CA LYS A 13 -5.50 -1.22 -11.80
C LYS A 13 -4.14 -1.82 -12.14
N GLN A 14 -3.29 -2.03 -11.15
CA GLN A 14 -2.00 -2.67 -11.32
C GLN A 14 -2.18 -4.15 -11.67
N ALA A 15 -2.98 -4.90 -10.93
CA ALA A 15 -3.28 -6.30 -11.22
C ALA A 15 -3.83 -6.47 -12.64
N LEU A 16 -4.84 -5.68 -13.04
CA LEU A 16 -5.41 -5.73 -14.38
C LEU A 16 -4.36 -5.47 -15.46
N ARG A 17 -3.48 -4.47 -15.28
CA ARG A 17 -2.37 -4.20 -16.21
C ARG A 17 -1.40 -5.38 -16.30
N THR A 18 -1.05 -5.98 -15.17
CA THR A 18 -0.18 -7.16 -15.11
C THR A 18 -0.80 -8.34 -15.85
N PHE A 19 -2.08 -8.64 -15.61
CA PHE A 19 -2.80 -9.70 -16.34
C PHE A 19 -2.80 -9.45 -17.85
N ARG A 20 -3.10 -8.23 -18.30
CA ARG A 20 -3.09 -7.84 -19.71
C ARG A 20 -1.71 -8.00 -20.35
N SER A 21 -0.67 -7.60 -19.63
CA SER A 21 0.72 -7.71 -20.09
C SER A 21 1.18 -9.17 -20.21
N VAL A 22 0.94 -9.97 -19.16
CA VAL A 22 1.38 -11.37 -19.12
C VAL A 22 0.62 -12.24 -20.14
N LEU A 23 -0.69 -11.99 -20.32
CA LEU A 23 -1.51 -12.73 -21.27
C LEU A 23 -1.36 -12.22 -22.71
N GLY A 24 -0.72 -11.05 -22.92
CA GLY A 24 -0.65 -10.41 -24.24
C GLY A 24 -2.00 -9.97 -24.78
N ASP A 25 -3.00 -9.78 -23.92
CA ASP A 25 -4.37 -9.39 -24.28
C ASP A 25 -4.72 -8.04 -23.64
N PRO A 26 -4.66 -6.92 -24.39
CA PRO A 26 -4.97 -5.60 -23.86
C PRO A 26 -6.44 -5.42 -23.48
N ASN A 27 -7.33 -6.29 -23.96
CA ASN A 27 -8.76 -6.26 -23.68
C ASN A 27 -9.16 -7.25 -22.56
N PHE A 28 -8.20 -7.94 -21.95
CA PHE A 28 -8.50 -8.85 -20.87
C PHE A 28 -9.08 -8.12 -19.66
N GLY A 29 -10.24 -8.55 -19.20
CA GLY A 29 -10.84 -8.17 -17.93
C GLY A 29 -11.36 -6.72 -17.87
N GLU A 30 -12.34 -6.52 -17.02
CA GLU A 30 -13.00 -5.25 -16.76
C GLU A 30 -12.78 -4.79 -15.32
N LEU A 31 -12.62 -3.46 -15.16
CA LEU A 31 -12.46 -2.83 -13.85
C LEU A 31 -13.81 -2.29 -13.36
N TRP A 32 -14.21 -2.68 -12.14
CA TRP A 32 -15.37 -2.10 -11.50
C TRP A 32 -15.02 -1.49 -10.14
N VAL A 33 -15.00 -0.16 -10.10
CA VAL A 33 -14.72 0.61 -8.89
C VAL A 33 -15.75 1.73 -8.75
N GLY A 34 -16.32 1.85 -7.57
CA GLY A 34 -17.33 2.86 -7.28
C GLY A 34 -18.60 2.72 -8.13
N ALA A 35 -19.08 3.84 -8.68
CA ALA A 35 -20.32 3.89 -9.46
C ALA A 35 -20.16 3.44 -10.93
N PHE A 36 -18.93 3.32 -11.42
CA PHE A 36 -18.69 2.92 -12.82
C PHE A 36 -18.81 1.39 -12.92
N ARG A 37 -19.93 0.94 -13.50
CA ARG A 37 -20.14 -0.48 -13.80
C ARG A 37 -19.79 -0.74 -15.26
N PRO A 38 -19.02 -1.82 -15.58
CA PRO A 38 -18.83 -2.25 -16.96
C PRO A 38 -20.16 -2.63 -17.61
N ASP A 39 -20.38 -2.23 -18.85
CA ASP A 39 -21.60 -2.55 -19.59
C ASP A 39 -21.68 -4.04 -19.93
N ASP A 40 -20.53 -4.64 -20.27
CA ASP A 40 -20.37 -6.06 -20.60
C ASP A 40 -19.19 -6.64 -19.84
N GLY A 41 -19.07 -7.98 -19.80
CA GLY A 41 -17.81 -8.62 -19.44
C GLY A 41 -17.61 -8.90 -17.95
N LEU A 42 -18.68 -9.14 -17.18
CA LEU A 42 -18.54 -9.58 -15.79
C LEU A 42 -17.84 -10.95 -15.63
N GLU A 43 -17.50 -11.62 -16.74
CA GLU A 43 -16.80 -12.92 -16.70
C GLU A 43 -15.34 -12.82 -16.22
N ARG A 44 -14.69 -11.68 -16.40
CA ARG A 44 -13.29 -11.43 -15.99
C ARG A 44 -13.24 -10.07 -15.28
N LEU A 45 -13.67 -10.08 -14.03
CA LEU A 45 -13.95 -8.86 -13.29
C LEU A 45 -12.88 -8.59 -12.25
N PHE A 46 -12.39 -7.36 -12.24
CA PHE A 46 -11.52 -6.78 -11.21
C PHE A 46 -12.35 -5.77 -10.43
N VAL A 47 -12.66 -6.06 -9.17
CA VAL A 47 -13.61 -5.27 -8.37
C VAL A 47 -13.09 -4.99 -6.97
N SER A 48 -13.37 -3.78 -6.45
CA SER A 48 -13.06 -3.50 -5.05
C SER A 48 -14.05 -4.18 -4.11
N VAL A 49 -13.59 -4.58 -2.92
CA VAL A 49 -14.45 -5.18 -1.88
C VAL A 49 -15.65 -4.29 -1.57
N ALA A 50 -15.44 -2.97 -1.49
CA ALA A 50 -16.50 -2.02 -1.22
C ALA A 50 -17.56 -2.00 -2.34
N THR A 51 -17.11 -2.00 -3.60
CA THR A 51 -18.01 -2.04 -4.76
C THR A 51 -18.76 -3.35 -4.84
N LEU A 52 -18.09 -4.48 -4.60
CA LEU A 52 -18.72 -5.81 -4.56
C LEU A 52 -19.82 -5.84 -3.50
N ASN A 53 -19.53 -5.45 -2.28
CA ASN A 53 -20.49 -5.46 -1.18
C ASN A 53 -21.71 -4.53 -1.45
N SER A 54 -21.46 -3.36 -2.06
CA SER A 54 -22.53 -2.44 -2.46
C SER A 54 -23.45 -2.98 -3.57
N ASN A 55 -22.99 -3.99 -4.30
CA ASN A 55 -23.70 -4.59 -5.43
C ASN A 55 -23.94 -6.10 -5.26
N LEU A 56 -23.92 -6.59 -4.03
CA LEU A 56 -23.95 -8.02 -3.71
C LEU A 56 -25.16 -8.75 -4.31
N ASP A 57 -26.32 -8.08 -4.41
CA ASP A 57 -27.52 -8.67 -5.01
C ASP A 57 -27.34 -9.04 -6.48
N LEU A 58 -26.51 -8.32 -7.21
CA LEU A 58 -26.18 -8.66 -8.58
C LEU A 58 -25.36 -9.97 -8.64
N PHE A 59 -24.39 -10.12 -7.77
CA PHE A 59 -23.60 -11.35 -7.67
C PHE A 59 -24.45 -12.54 -7.21
N ARG A 60 -25.43 -12.31 -6.32
CA ARG A 60 -26.42 -13.30 -5.91
C ARG A 60 -27.30 -13.76 -7.09
N GLN A 61 -27.74 -12.83 -7.93
CA GLN A 61 -28.54 -13.14 -9.12
C GLN A 61 -27.76 -13.94 -10.17
N GLN A 62 -26.47 -13.68 -10.33
CA GLN A 62 -25.59 -14.48 -11.18
C GLN A 62 -25.33 -15.89 -10.62
N GLY A 63 -25.47 -16.05 -9.29
CA GLY A 63 -25.11 -17.24 -8.54
C GLY A 63 -23.65 -17.24 -8.12
N PHE A 64 -23.39 -17.56 -6.87
CA PHE A 64 -22.04 -17.57 -6.28
C PHE A 64 -21.07 -18.60 -6.87
N GLY A 65 -21.53 -19.52 -7.69
CA GLY A 65 -20.71 -20.45 -8.48
C GLY A 65 -20.41 -19.97 -9.90
N PHE A 66 -20.77 -18.73 -10.24
CA PHE A 66 -20.56 -18.18 -11.59
C PHE A 66 -19.07 -18.09 -11.96
N TYR A 67 -18.21 -17.71 -11.01
CA TYR A 67 -16.78 -17.57 -11.21
C TYR A 67 -16.05 -18.89 -10.96
N ASP A 68 -15.20 -19.29 -11.91
CA ASP A 68 -14.34 -20.47 -11.78
C ASP A 68 -13.14 -20.19 -10.90
N TYR A 69 -12.59 -18.97 -10.98
CA TYR A 69 -11.47 -18.47 -10.20
C TYR A 69 -11.89 -17.25 -9.38
N LEU A 70 -11.65 -17.29 -8.07
CA LEU A 70 -11.74 -16.15 -7.17
C LEU A 70 -10.36 -15.90 -6.58
N ILE A 71 -9.79 -14.73 -6.88
CA ILE A 71 -8.52 -14.28 -6.34
C ILE A 71 -8.80 -13.16 -5.36
N ILE A 72 -8.34 -13.32 -4.13
CA ILE A 72 -8.41 -12.30 -3.07
C ILE A 72 -6.99 -11.83 -2.82
N ASP A 73 -6.68 -10.61 -3.22
CA ASP A 73 -5.41 -9.98 -2.91
C ASP A 73 -5.49 -9.28 -1.56
N GLU A 74 -4.34 -9.17 -0.87
CA GLU A 74 -4.26 -8.78 0.53
C GLU A 74 -5.16 -9.66 1.43
N ALA A 75 -5.06 -10.97 1.23
CA ALA A 75 -5.93 -11.98 1.87
C ALA A 75 -5.87 -11.96 3.41
N HIS A 76 -4.87 -11.31 4.02
CA HIS A 76 -4.83 -11.10 5.47
C HIS A 76 -6.02 -10.27 5.99
N HIS A 77 -6.71 -9.53 5.11
CA HIS A 77 -7.97 -8.86 5.41
C HIS A 77 -9.21 -9.79 5.37
N ALA A 78 -9.07 -11.06 4.96
CA ALA A 78 -10.21 -11.97 4.77
C ALA A 78 -11.07 -12.18 6.01
N ALA A 79 -10.53 -11.96 7.21
CA ALA A 79 -11.30 -12.01 8.45
C ALA A 79 -12.16 -10.77 8.71
N ALA A 80 -11.93 -9.65 8.04
CA ALA A 80 -12.79 -8.49 8.16
C ALA A 80 -14.19 -8.81 7.62
N SER A 81 -15.23 -8.29 8.26
CA SER A 81 -16.62 -8.57 7.89
C SER A 81 -16.92 -8.27 6.42
N SER A 82 -16.24 -7.26 5.84
CA SER A 82 -16.38 -6.90 4.43
C SER A 82 -15.87 -7.97 3.45
N TYR A 83 -14.97 -8.86 3.87
CA TYR A 83 -14.43 -9.94 3.04
C TYR A 83 -15.12 -11.28 3.28
N ARG A 84 -15.82 -11.44 4.41
CA ARG A 84 -16.41 -12.75 4.78
C ARG A 84 -17.36 -13.30 3.73
N VAL A 85 -18.10 -12.46 3.03
CA VAL A 85 -18.99 -12.90 1.95
C VAL A 85 -18.25 -13.66 0.86
N LEU A 86 -17.00 -13.27 0.54
CA LEU A 86 -16.18 -13.92 -0.50
C LEU A 86 -15.81 -15.36 -0.11
N VAL A 87 -15.54 -15.59 1.15
CA VAL A 87 -15.13 -16.91 1.67
C VAL A 87 -16.34 -17.77 2.03
N ASP A 88 -17.38 -17.16 2.61
CA ASP A 88 -18.52 -17.88 3.16
C ASP A 88 -19.57 -18.22 2.10
N GLU A 89 -19.80 -17.35 1.10
CA GLU A 89 -20.89 -17.52 0.14
C GLU A 89 -20.43 -17.94 -1.27
N PHE A 90 -19.30 -17.39 -1.78
CA PHE A 90 -18.81 -17.76 -3.11
C PHE A 90 -18.32 -19.21 -3.16
N ARG A 91 -18.52 -19.85 -4.31
CA ARG A 91 -18.18 -21.28 -4.55
C ARG A 91 -17.39 -21.43 -5.85
N PRO A 92 -16.18 -20.81 -5.95
CA PRO A 92 -15.33 -20.95 -7.12
C PRO A 92 -14.72 -22.36 -7.18
N THR A 93 -14.28 -22.78 -8.37
CA THR A 93 -13.47 -24.01 -8.52
C THR A 93 -12.09 -23.82 -7.86
N VAL A 94 -11.53 -22.60 -7.98
CA VAL A 94 -10.25 -22.23 -7.38
C VAL A 94 -10.42 -20.95 -6.56
N LEU A 95 -10.17 -21.05 -5.26
CA LEU A 95 -10.04 -19.89 -4.36
C LEU A 95 -8.55 -19.66 -4.07
N LEU A 96 -8.03 -18.50 -4.44
CA LEU A 96 -6.64 -18.11 -4.23
C LEU A 96 -6.56 -16.85 -3.37
N GLY A 97 -5.88 -16.94 -2.24
CA GLY A 97 -5.49 -15.80 -1.41
C GLY A 97 -4.04 -15.43 -1.67
N LEU A 98 -3.78 -14.15 -1.93
CA LEU A 98 -2.44 -13.57 -2.05
C LEU A 98 -2.19 -12.66 -0.85
N THR A 99 -1.04 -12.78 -0.21
CA THR A 99 -0.65 -11.89 0.89
C THR A 99 0.86 -11.90 1.10
N ALA A 100 1.42 -10.75 1.43
CA ALA A 100 2.81 -10.64 1.89
C ALA A 100 2.98 -11.04 3.36
N THR A 101 1.89 -11.05 4.14
CA THR A 101 1.88 -11.27 5.60
C THR A 101 0.85 -12.35 5.95
N PRO A 102 1.17 -13.65 5.76
CA PRO A 102 0.25 -14.74 6.10
C PRO A 102 0.02 -14.86 7.61
N GLU A 103 0.97 -14.36 8.41
CA GLU A 103 0.85 -14.27 9.86
C GLU A 103 0.07 -13.01 10.25
N ARG A 104 -1.14 -13.20 10.74
CA ARG A 104 -1.99 -12.09 11.16
C ARG A 104 -1.54 -11.52 12.50
N MET A 105 -1.67 -10.20 12.66
CA MET A 105 -1.33 -9.49 13.90
C MET A 105 -2.21 -9.91 15.10
N ASP A 106 -3.42 -10.45 14.86
CA ASP A 106 -4.32 -10.98 15.89
C ASP A 106 -4.05 -12.44 16.26
N GLY A 107 -3.01 -13.05 15.67
CA GLY A 107 -2.62 -14.44 15.91
C GLY A 107 -3.56 -15.50 15.29
N GLN A 108 -4.60 -15.09 14.55
CA GLN A 108 -5.47 -16.05 13.87
C GLN A 108 -4.90 -16.49 12.52
N SER A 109 -5.11 -17.75 12.17
CA SER A 109 -4.66 -18.31 10.90
C SER A 109 -5.67 -18.00 9.78
N LEU A 110 -5.16 -17.67 8.60
CA LEU A 110 -5.95 -17.56 7.37
C LEU A 110 -6.19 -18.94 6.71
N LEU A 111 -5.38 -19.93 7.04
CA LEU A 111 -5.34 -21.21 6.36
C LEU A 111 -6.70 -21.93 6.28
N PRO A 112 -7.55 -21.91 7.31
CA PRO A 112 -8.85 -22.56 7.23
C PRO A 112 -9.72 -22.05 6.09
N ASP A 113 -9.65 -20.78 5.76
CA ASP A 113 -10.41 -20.15 4.68
C ASP A 113 -9.89 -20.55 3.29
N PHE A 114 -8.62 -21.00 3.18
CA PHE A 114 -7.93 -21.33 1.93
C PHE A 114 -7.52 -22.81 1.85
N GLY A 115 -8.32 -23.70 2.43
CA GLY A 115 -8.10 -25.15 2.33
C GLY A 115 -6.98 -25.70 3.23
N GLY A 116 -6.58 -24.94 4.26
CA GLY A 116 -5.66 -25.39 5.32
C GLY A 116 -4.19 -25.43 4.92
N ARG A 117 -3.79 -24.89 3.77
CA ARG A 117 -2.40 -24.97 3.28
C ARG A 117 -1.96 -23.71 2.55
N ILE A 118 -0.65 -23.44 2.61
CA ILE A 118 0.05 -22.49 1.74
C ILE A 118 0.48 -23.26 0.49
N SER A 119 0.05 -22.83 -0.69
CA SER A 119 0.36 -23.50 -1.95
C SER A 119 1.72 -23.09 -2.52
N ALA A 120 2.12 -21.84 -2.29
CA ALA A 120 3.45 -21.33 -2.64
C ALA A 120 3.85 -20.24 -1.64
N GLU A 121 5.12 -20.19 -1.31
CA GLU A 121 5.69 -19.20 -0.38
C GLU A 121 7.09 -18.83 -0.83
N ILE A 122 7.35 -17.53 -0.90
CA ILE A 122 8.70 -16.97 -1.12
C ILE A 122 8.92 -15.96 -0.01
N ARG A 123 9.85 -16.25 0.89
CA ARG A 123 10.22 -15.35 1.98
C ARG A 123 11.27 -14.34 1.55
N LEU A 124 11.34 -13.21 2.26
CA LEU A 124 12.26 -12.11 1.95
C LEU A 124 13.72 -12.56 1.71
N PRO A 125 14.35 -13.39 2.55
CA PRO A 125 15.71 -13.85 2.29
C PRO A 125 15.82 -14.59 0.96
N GLN A 126 14.91 -15.51 0.67
CA GLN A 126 14.89 -16.25 -0.59
C GLN A 126 14.69 -15.32 -1.79
N ALA A 127 13.78 -14.35 -1.70
CA ALA A 127 13.52 -13.40 -2.78
C ALA A 127 14.75 -12.52 -3.08
N LEU A 128 15.54 -12.18 -2.05
CA LEU A 128 16.81 -11.46 -2.21
C LEU A 128 17.90 -12.35 -2.83
N ASP A 129 18.03 -13.60 -2.37
CA ASP A 129 19.02 -14.55 -2.86
C ASP A 129 18.76 -14.95 -4.32
N GLU A 130 17.48 -15.07 -4.71
CA GLU A 130 17.07 -15.36 -6.08
C GLU A 130 17.07 -14.11 -7.00
N GLY A 131 17.39 -12.92 -6.47
CA GLY A 131 17.41 -11.68 -7.23
C GLY A 131 16.03 -11.18 -7.68
N LEU A 132 14.97 -11.65 -7.03
CA LEU A 132 13.59 -11.19 -7.27
C LEU A 132 13.32 -9.82 -6.63
N LEU A 133 14.08 -9.49 -5.59
CA LEU A 133 14.05 -8.20 -4.91
C LEU A 133 15.44 -7.58 -4.88
N THR A 134 15.52 -6.26 -4.94
CA THR A 134 16.77 -5.51 -4.79
C THR A 134 17.26 -5.56 -3.35
N PRO A 135 18.54 -5.90 -3.10
CA PRO A 135 19.14 -5.79 -1.77
C PRO A 135 19.04 -4.36 -1.24
N PHE A 136 18.83 -4.23 0.07
CA PHE A 136 18.71 -2.93 0.73
C PHE A 136 19.58 -2.86 1.98
N GLN A 137 19.95 -1.63 2.36
CA GLN A 137 20.56 -1.35 3.65
C GLN A 137 19.50 -0.80 4.60
N TYR A 138 19.39 -1.37 5.78
CA TYR A 138 18.53 -0.88 6.84
C TYR A 138 19.36 -0.17 7.90
N LEU A 139 19.08 1.13 8.10
CA LEU A 139 19.79 1.97 9.05
C LEU A 139 18.81 2.43 10.13
N CYS A 140 19.03 1.98 11.36
CA CYS A 140 18.31 2.46 12.53
C CYS A 140 19.07 3.65 13.12
N ILE A 141 18.44 4.82 13.15
CA ILE A 141 19.03 6.06 13.65
C ILE A 141 18.26 6.46 14.91
N THR A 142 18.95 6.55 16.02
CA THR A 142 18.39 7.10 17.26
C THR A 142 18.38 8.62 17.19
N ASP A 143 17.30 9.22 17.62
CA ASP A 143 17.20 10.65 17.93
C ASP A 143 17.00 10.86 19.43
N ASP A 144 17.12 12.11 19.89
CA ASP A 144 16.96 12.48 21.30
C ASP A 144 15.48 12.75 21.65
N LEU A 145 14.55 12.22 20.86
CA LEU A 145 13.12 12.45 21.08
C LEU A 145 12.62 11.58 22.22
N ASP A 146 12.23 12.21 23.32
CA ASP A 146 11.58 11.50 24.42
C ASP A 146 10.12 11.23 24.09
N LEU A 147 9.83 9.94 23.88
CA LEU A 147 8.49 9.40 23.65
C LEU A 147 7.93 8.62 24.85
N SER A 148 8.63 8.65 26.00
CA SER A 148 8.23 7.94 27.22
C SER A 148 7.18 8.69 28.04
N ASP A 149 6.83 9.93 27.65
CA ASP A 149 5.87 10.77 28.36
C ASP A 149 4.45 10.13 28.32
N ASP A 150 3.90 9.82 29.48
CA ASP A 150 2.57 9.21 29.62
C ASP A 150 1.46 10.05 28.98
N GLU A 151 1.65 11.36 28.85
CA GLU A 151 0.70 12.23 28.16
C GLU A 151 0.58 11.94 26.66
N LEU A 152 1.57 11.29 26.05
CA LEU A 152 1.53 10.90 24.65
C LEU A 152 0.63 9.69 24.40
N TRP A 153 0.18 8.99 25.46
CA TRP A 153 -0.53 7.73 25.35
C TRP A 153 -1.99 7.84 25.82
N ALA A 154 -2.88 7.16 25.08
CA ALA A 154 -4.25 6.91 25.52
C ALA A 154 -4.74 5.57 24.94
N GLY A 155 -5.34 4.73 25.76
CA GLY A 155 -5.90 3.45 25.31
C GLY A 155 -4.90 2.50 24.66
N GLY A 156 -3.63 2.54 25.08
CA GLY A 156 -2.55 1.70 24.52
C GLY A 156 -2.01 2.15 23.16
N LYS A 157 -2.31 3.37 22.76
CA LYS A 157 -1.84 3.97 21.49
C LYS A 157 -1.34 5.40 21.70
N TYR A 158 -0.44 5.85 20.82
CA TYR A 158 -0.04 7.26 20.81
C TYR A 158 -1.23 8.17 20.43
N ILE A 159 -1.35 9.29 21.15
CA ILE A 159 -2.23 10.40 20.77
C ILE A 159 -1.55 11.12 19.61
N LEU A 160 -2.05 10.89 18.39
CA LEU A 160 -1.40 11.28 17.14
C LEU A 160 -1.05 12.77 17.09
N SER A 161 -1.94 13.66 17.55
CA SER A 161 -1.69 15.11 17.57
C SER A 161 -0.49 15.48 18.45
N LYS A 162 -0.40 14.90 19.66
CA LYS A 162 0.71 15.14 20.59
C LYS A 162 2.02 14.55 20.06
N LEU A 163 1.97 13.36 19.47
CA LEU A 163 3.12 12.76 18.80
C LEU A 163 3.62 13.66 17.68
N THR A 164 2.73 14.15 16.83
CA THR A 164 3.08 15.06 15.73
C THR A 164 3.73 16.34 16.25
N ASP A 165 3.28 16.90 17.39
CA ASP A 165 3.92 18.07 17.99
C ASP A 165 5.39 17.82 18.36
N ARG A 166 5.71 16.62 18.85
CA ARG A 166 7.10 16.22 19.13
C ARG A 166 7.90 15.96 17.85
N LEU A 167 7.30 15.34 16.83
CA LEU A 167 7.96 15.01 15.56
C LEU A 167 8.25 16.24 14.70
N CYS A 168 7.40 17.29 14.76
CA CYS A 168 7.58 18.55 14.04
C CYS A 168 8.63 19.44 14.71
N ASN A 169 9.85 18.93 14.86
CA ASN A 169 10.96 19.62 15.52
C ASN A 169 12.09 19.90 14.52
N ARG A 170 12.58 21.14 14.48
CA ARG A 170 13.66 21.59 13.57
C ARG A 170 15.00 20.92 13.86
N GLU A 171 15.31 20.61 15.13
CA GLU A 171 16.56 19.93 15.50
C GLU A 171 16.57 18.53 14.93
N ARG A 172 15.42 17.83 15.00
CA ARG A 172 15.21 16.52 14.39
C ARG A 172 15.35 16.57 12.88
N VAL A 173 14.81 17.59 12.21
CA VAL A 173 15.03 17.80 10.76
C VAL A 173 16.50 17.93 10.46
N GLY A 174 17.25 18.73 11.26
CA GLY A 174 18.70 18.88 11.11
C GLY A 174 19.44 17.56 11.28
N LEU A 175 19.03 16.68 12.19
CA LEU A 175 19.58 15.33 12.32
C LEU A 175 19.30 14.50 11.07
N ILE A 176 18.06 14.47 10.60
CA ILE A 176 17.66 13.72 9.40
C ILE A 176 18.51 14.17 8.20
N LEU A 177 18.65 15.47 7.96
CA LEU A 177 19.44 15.99 6.84
C LEU A 177 20.92 15.60 6.94
N ARG A 178 21.53 15.72 8.11
CA ARG A 178 22.93 15.25 8.31
C ARG A 178 23.07 13.75 8.03
N LYS A 179 22.06 12.94 8.40
CA LYS A 179 22.09 11.49 8.13
C LYS A 179 21.88 11.18 6.66
N LEU A 180 21.03 11.91 5.97
CA LEU A 180 20.90 11.79 4.51
C LEU A 180 22.23 12.08 3.83
N GLN A 181 22.90 13.17 4.16
CA GLN A 181 24.24 13.51 3.63
C GLN A 181 25.31 12.49 3.99
N GLN A 182 25.19 11.84 5.14
CA GLN A 182 26.15 10.82 5.57
C GLN A 182 25.98 9.49 4.82
N TYR A 183 24.76 9.09 4.51
CA TYR A 183 24.45 7.74 4.04
C TYR A 183 24.06 7.68 2.57
N LEU A 184 23.56 8.77 1.97
CA LEU A 184 23.26 8.80 0.55
C LEU A 184 24.46 9.32 -0.25
N PRO A 185 24.73 8.74 -1.42
CA PRO A 185 25.78 9.24 -2.32
C PRO A 185 25.53 10.68 -2.78
N ASP A 186 24.24 11.04 -2.98
CA ASP A 186 23.79 12.38 -3.36
C ASP A 186 22.31 12.54 -2.92
N GLU A 187 22.10 13.26 -1.82
CA GLU A 187 20.78 13.51 -1.27
C GLU A 187 19.88 14.36 -2.18
N THR A 188 20.43 15.00 -3.20
CA THR A 188 19.68 15.81 -4.16
C THR A 188 19.17 15.01 -5.36
N ARG A 189 19.56 13.75 -5.49
CA ARG A 189 19.24 12.90 -6.65
C ARG A 189 18.49 11.62 -6.29
N CYS A 190 18.27 11.34 -5.01
CA CYS A 190 17.49 10.19 -4.57
C CYS A 190 16.01 10.31 -4.92
N HIS A 191 15.32 9.18 -4.96
CA HIS A 191 13.87 9.06 -5.09
C HIS A 191 13.32 8.50 -3.78
N ALA A 192 12.98 9.41 -2.85
CA ALA A 192 12.68 9.04 -1.47
C ALA A 192 11.18 9.08 -1.15
N LEU A 193 10.67 8.01 -0.55
CA LEU A 193 9.39 8.02 0.15
C LEU A 193 9.62 8.26 1.65
N CYS A 194 8.93 9.26 2.21
CA CYS A 194 9.07 9.66 3.60
C CYS A 194 7.75 9.42 4.35
N PHE A 195 7.67 8.35 5.12
CA PHE A 195 6.48 7.98 5.88
C PHE A 195 6.33 8.84 7.13
N CYS A 196 5.30 9.66 7.17
CA CYS A 196 4.99 10.60 8.24
C CYS A 196 3.80 10.12 9.09
N SER A 197 3.68 10.65 10.31
CA SER A 197 2.64 10.26 11.26
C SER A 197 1.25 10.75 10.86
N ASP A 198 1.14 11.97 10.34
CA ASP A 198 -0.10 12.59 9.89
C ASP A 198 0.14 13.64 8.78
N THR A 199 -0.95 14.21 8.28
CA THR A 199 -0.94 15.23 7.23
C THR A 199 -0.13 16.48 7.60
N ARG A 200 -0.18 16.90 8.88
CA ARG A 200 0.57 18.06 9.37
C ARG A 200 2.07 17.78 9.37
N HIS A 201 2.48 16.59 9.83
CA HIS A 201 3.87 16.16 9.80
C HIS A 201 4.40 16.06 8.37
N ALA A 202 3.63 15.47 7.45
CA ALA A 202 4.04 15.37 6.05
C ALA A 202 4.26 16.73 5.39
N ARG A 203 3.35 17.68 5.62
CA ARG A 203 3.47 19.06 5.11
C ARG A 203 4.66 19.78 5.74
N PHE A 204 4.85 19.65 7.06
CA PHE A 204 5.99 20.20 7.76
C PHE A 204 7.31 19.66 7.19
N MET A 205 7.47 18.36 7.06
CA MET A 205 8.70 17.76 6.54
C MET A 205 8.98 18.19 5.10
N ALA A 206 7.98 18.21 4.23
CA ALA A 206 8.14 18.70 2.85
C ALA A 206 8.56 20.17 2.80
N GLU A 207 8.01 21.02 3.66
CA GLU A 207 8.40 22.43 3.78
C GLU A 207 9.84 22.57 4.28
N GLN A 208 10.21 21.83 5.33
CA GLN A 208 11.58 21.88 5.86
C GLN A 208 12.58 21.40 4.80
N PHE A 209 12.36 20.27 4.13
CA PHE A 209 13.24 19.81 3.05
C PHE A 209 13.41 20.88 1.95
N ARG A 210 12.33 21.55 1.53
CA ARG A 210 12.43 22.66 0.56
C ARG A 210 13.24 23.82 1.08
N SER A 211 13.13 24.16 2.36
CA SER A 211 13.92 25.27 2.96
C SER A 211 15.42 25.00 2.96
N PHE A 212 15.82 23.72 2.88
CA PHE A 212 17.21 23.30 2.73
C PHE A 212 17.61 23.01 1.26
N GLY A 213 16.80 23.44 0.30
CA GLY A 213 17.10 23.34 -1.13
C GLY A 213 16.76 21.99 -1.77
N LEU A 214 16.13 21.05 -1.04
CA LEU A 214 15.71 19.76 -1.57
C LEU A 214 14.34 19.88 -2.27
N ARG A 215 14.15 19.10 -3.34
CA ARG A 215 12.89 19.07 -4.07
C ARG A 215 11.91 18.12 -3.38
N ALA A 216 11.00 18.65 -2.57
CA ALA A 216 10.09 17.88 -1.74
C ALA A 216 8.63 18.28 -1.93
N ALA A 217 7.74 17.31 -1.80
CA ALA A 217 6.29 17.50 -1.81
C ALA A 217 5.62 16.64 -0.73
N ALA A 218 4.40 17.03 -0.33
CA ALA A 218 3.57 16.22 0.55
C ALA A 218 2.40 15.63 -0.25
N LEU A 219 2.15 14.33 -0.06
CA LEU A 219 1.03 13.61 -0.63
C LEU A 219 0.21 13.01 0.52
N THR A 220 -1.01 13.51 0.69
CA THR A 220 -1.87 13.19 1.83
C THR A 220 -3.27 12.78 1.35
N SER A 221 -4.15 12.37 2.28
CA SER A 221 -5.55 12.05 1.98
C SER A 221 -6.29 13.18 1.26
N ASP A 222 -5.93 14.45 1.58
CA ASP A 222 -6.56 15.64 1.01
C ASP A 222 -6.06 15.97 -0.41
N THR A 223 -5.01 15.28 -0.88
CA THR A 223 -4.44 15.52 -2.21
C THR A 223 -5.39 14.96 -3.29
N PRO A 224 -5.86 15.80 -4.24
CA PRO A 224 -6.74 15.36 -5.32
C PRO A 224 -6.10 14.24 -6.17
N THR A 225 -6.91 13.32 -6.70
CA THR A 225 -6.43 12.16 -7.47
C THR A 225 -5.52 12.55 -8.64
N ILE A 226 -5.85 13.63 -9.37
CA ILE A 226 -5.02 14.12 -10.49
C ILE A 226 -3.63 14.54 -9.98
N GLU A 227 -3.59 15.23 -8.85
CA GLU A 227 -2.33 15.69 -8.27
C GLU A 227 -1.51 14.52 -7.69
N ARG A 228 -2.14 13.47 -7.17
CA ARG A 228 -1.46 12.24 -6.75
C ARG A 228 -0.71 11.58 -7.91
N VAL A 229 -1.39 11.41 -9.04
CA VAL A 229 -0.78 10.87 -10.26
C VAL A 229 0.39 11.72 -10.73
N ARG A 230 0.23 13.06 -10.68
CA ARG A 230 1.29 14.01 -11.04
C ARG A 230 2.50 13.90 -10.12
N LEU A 231 2.30 13.87 -8.80
CA LEU A 231 3.38 13.78 -7.81
C LEU A 231 4.16 12.46 -7.92
N ASN A 232 3.45 11.35 -8.15
CA ASN A 232 4.10 10.05 -8.37
C ASN A 232 4.98 10.08 -9.63
N ARG A 233 4.49 10.68 -10.72
CA ARG A 233 5.29 10.86 -11.92
C ARG A 233 6.48 11.79 -11.70
N GLN A 234 6.28 12.88 -10.98
CA GLN A 234 7.37 13.81 -10.64
C GLN A 234 8.45 13.17 -9.76
N LEU A 235 8.07 12.23 -8.88
CA LEU A 235 9.03 11.42 -8.12
C LEU A 235 9.80 10.50 -9.07
N ALA A 236 9.12 9.75 -9.93
CA ALA A 236 9.75 8.85 -10.91
C ALA A 236 10.70 9.60 -11.86
N ASP A 237 10.27 10.78 -12.36
CA ASP A 237 11.06 11.63 -13.26
C ASP A 237 12.19 12.42 -12.52
N GLY A 238 12.31 12.30 -11.19
CA GLY A 238 13.29 13.02 -10.38
C GLY A 238 13.04 14.53 -10.28
N GLN A 239 11.85 15.00 -10.60
CA GLN A 239 11.43 16.41 -10.42
C GLN A 239 11.11 16.71 -8.95
N VAL A 240 10.70 15.70 -8.20
CA VAL A 240 10.59 15.65 -6.75
C VAL A 240 11.51 14.55 -6.27
N ASN A 241 12.33 14.82 -5.24
CA ASN A 241 13.22 13.82 -4.65
C ASN A 241 12.64 13.21 -3.37
N TYR A 242 11.90 13.97 -2.60
CA TYR A 242 11.33 13.55 -1.32
C TYR A 242 9.82 13.70 -1.36
N LEU A 243 9.11 12.58 -1.37
CA LEU A 243 7.66 12.57 -1.28
C LEU A 243 7.24 12.16 0.14
N CYS A 244 6.78 13.15 0.92
CA CYS A 244 6.29 12.95 2.28
C CYS A 244 4.85 12.44 2.24
N VAL A 245 4.60 11.24 2.76
CA VAL A 245 3.33 10.51 2.62
C VAL A 245 2.74 10.12 3.98
N VAL A 246 1.43 9.96 4.02
CA VAL A 246 0.69 9.45 5.19
C VAL A 246 -0.19 8.31 4.74
N ASP A 247 0.05 7.11 5.23
CA ASP A 247 -0.73 5.86 5.05
C ASP A 247 -1.17 5.49 3.61
N ILE A 248 -0.90 6.35 2.61
CA ILE A 248 -1.34 6.17 1.22
C ILE A 248 -0.52 5.07 0.53
N PHE A 249 0.74 4.89 0.94
CA PHE A 249 1.69 3.94 0.35
C PHE A 249 2.05 2.79 1.29
N ASN A 250 1.24 2.52 2.30
CA ASN A 250 1.55 1.44 3.25
C ASN A 250 1.44 0.05 2.61
N GLU A 251 0.61 -0.10 1.57
CA GLU A 251 0.35 -1.38 0.90
C GLU A 251 0.07 -1.16 -0.58
N GLY A 252 0.55 -2.10 -1.42
CA GLY A 252 0.13 -2.23 -2.81
C GLY A 252 0.60 -1.14 -3.78
N VAL A 253 1.60 -0.36 -3.44
CA VAL A 253 2.19 0.64 -4.35
C VAL A 253 3.53 0.13 -4.87
N ASP A 254 3.66 0.08 -6.18
CA ASP A 254 4.89 -0.25 -6.89
C ASP A 254 5.38 1.01 -7.62
N ILE A 255 6.48 1.58 -7.13
CA ILE A 255 7.21 2.69 -7.75
C ILE A 255 8.66 2.23 -7.87
N PRO A 256 9.03 1.59 -8.99
CA PRO A 256 10.35 0.99 -9.17
C PRO A 256 11.51 1.97 -9.05
N GLU A 257 11.27 3.25 -9.28
CA GLU A 257 12.27 4.31 -9.21
C GLU A 257 12.65 4.68 -7.77
N VAL A 258 11.84 4.30 -6.77
CA VAL A 258 12.16 4.59 -5.36
C VAL A 258 13.38 3.79 -4.92
N ASP A 259 14.40 4.51 -4.50
CA ASP A 259 15.68 3.98 -4.02
C ASP A 259 15.89 4.20 -2.51
N THR A 260 15.10 5.06 -1.91
CA THR A 260 15.26 5.49 -0.50
C THR A 260 13.91 5.51 0.22
N VAL A 261 13.89 4.98 1.43
CA VAL A 261 12.70 5.02 2.30
C VAL A 261 13.09 5.60 3.66
N LEU A 262 12.34 6.60 4.11
CA LEU A 262 12.49 7.23 5.42
C LEU A 262 11.26 6.97 6.28
N PHE A 263 11.42 6.27 7.37
CA PHE A 263 10.39 6.14 8.39
C PHE A 263 10.57 7.26 9.41
N LEU A 264 9.75 8.32 9.29
CA LEU A 264 9.84 9.53 10.10
C LEU A 264 8.84 9.54 11.27
N ARG A 265 8.08 8.45 11.45
CA ARG A 265 7.06 8.28 12.49
C ARG A 265 7.46 7.27 13.55
#